data_e312e4e79fbe83303b574f7d88d7d04e
#
_entry.id   e312e4e79fbe83303b574f7d88d7d04e
#
_cell.length_a   1.000
_cell.length_b   1.000
_cell.length_c   1.000
_cell.angle_alpha   90.00
_cell.angle_beta   90.00
_cell.angle_gamma   90.00
#
_symmetry.space_group_name_H-M   'P 1'
#
loop_
_entity.id
_entity.type
_entity.pdbx_description
1 polymer ?
#
loop_
_entity_poly.entity_id
_entity_poly.type
_entity_poly.pdbx_seq_one_letter_code
_entity_poly.pdbx_strand_id
1 'polypeptide(L)'
;FTRKPLVQTMLARIAAGYILLVRHTTRWRTTGEDQAAALWADGKPFMLAFWHGRLLLMTVYWQRKVPMNMLISQHADGELIAQAIGRIGVAAIRGSSKRGGAAAVRSMVKTARAGECLGFTPDGPRGPRMHATSGVIDVARLSGLTILPVSLSTRRHRALNTWDRFCA
;
A
#
# COMPACT_ATOMS: atom_id res chain seq x y z
N PHE A 1 15.20 4.14 20.45
CA PHE A 1 14.14 5.13 20.74
C PHE A 1 12.78 4.71 20.16
N THR A 2 12.72 4.16 18.95
CA THR A 2 11.48 3.77 18.26
C THR A 2 10.78 2.52 18.79
N ARG A 3 11.37 1.80 19.75
CA ARG A 3 10.78 0.57 20.32
C ARG A 3 9.78 0.79 21.48
N LYS A 4 9.67 2.00 22.01
CA LYS A 4 8.69 2.30 23.07
C LYS A 4 7.30 2.47 22.44
N PRO A 5 6.27 1.74 22.90
CA PRO A 5 4.96 1.73 22.24
C PRO A 5 4.30 3.11 22.19
N LEU A 6 4.48 3.93 23.19
CA LEU A 6 3.98 5.32 23.21
C LEU A 6 4.61 6.18 22.11
N VAL A 7 5.93 6.07 21.92
CA VAL A 7 6.66 6.82 20.88
C VAL A 7 6.21 6.37 19.49
N GLN A 8 6.06 5.07 19.26
CA GLN A 8 5.54 4.54 17.99
C GLN A 8 4.12 5.05 17.73
N THR A 9 3.25 5.04 18.70
CA THR A 9 1.88 5.53 18.55
C THR A 9 1.85 7.03 18.23
N MET A 10 2.70 7.83 18.85
CA MET A 10 2.81 9.26 18.58
C MET A 10 3.34 9.52 17.17
N LEU A 11 4.41 8.84 16.76
CA LEU A 11 4.96 8.95 15.41
C LEU A 11 3.96 8.49 14.35
N ALA A 12 3.21 7.43 14.60
CA ALA A 12 2.16 6.96 13.70
C ALA A 12 1.01 7.98 13.55
N ARG A 13 0.66 8.70 14.62
CA ARG A 13 -0.32 9.81 14.56
C ARG A 13 0.20 10.97 13.73
N ILE A 14 1.46 11.36 13.93
CA ILE A 14 2.10 12.43 13.15
C ILE A 14 2.16 12.04 11.68
N ALA A 15 2.59 10.82 11.35
CA ALA A 15 2.63 10.33 9.98
C ALA A 15 1.24 10.30 9.33
N ALA A 16 0.22 9.81 10.02
CA ALA A 16 -1.16 9.81 9.53
C ALA A 16 -1.68 11.25 9.33
N GLY A 17 -1.39 12.15 10.27
CA GLY A 17 -1.75 13.57 10.16
C GLY A 17 -1.08 14.24 8.95
N TYR A 18 0.20 13.97 8.70
CA TYR A 18 0.91 14.44 7.52
C TYR A 18 0.28 13.93 6.23
N ILE A 19 -0.02 12.63 6.15
CA ILE A 19 -0.68 12.03 5.00
C ILE A 19 -2.02 12.73 4.72
N LEU A 20 -2.83 12.94 5.75
CA LEU A 20 -4.12 13.61 5.62
C LEU A 20 -3.97 15.09 5.22
N LEU A 21 -2.97 15.80 5.77
CA LEU A 21 -2.66 17.16 5.39
C LEU A 21 -2.33 17.25 3.89
N VAL A 22 -1.41 16.40 3.42
CA VAL A 22 -1.06 16.33 1.99
C VAL A 22 -2.28 16.03 1.14
N ARG A 23 -3.14 15.11 1.57
CA ARG A 23 -4.40 14.81 0.88
C ARG A 23 -5.27 16.05 0.69
N HIS A 24 -5.48 16.82 1.73
CA HIS A 24 -6.42 17.95 1.71
C HIS A 24 -5.82 19.22 1.08
N THR A 25 -4.51 19.38 1.09
CA THR A 25 -3.83 20.56 0.54
C THR A 25 -3.35 20.39 -0.89
N THR A 26 -3.31 19.15 -1.40
CA THR A 26 -2.84 18.87 -2.77
C THR A 26 -4.02 18.87 -3.75
N ARG A 27 -3.82 19.53 -4.90
CA ARG A 27 -4.76 19.45 -6.01
C ARG A 27 -4.47 18.20 -6.83
N TRP A 28 -5.37 17.22 -6.73
CA TRP A 28 -5.27 15.95 -7.43
C TRP A 28 -5.85 16.07 -8.83
N ARG A 29 -5.17 15.46 -9.79
CA ARG A 29 -5.68 15.18 -11.13
C ARG A 29 -5.50 13.70 -11.37
N THR A 30 -6.58 13.00 -11.68
CA THR A 30 -6.56 11.57 -11.94
C THR A 30 -6.92 11.32 -13.40
N THR A 31 -6.29 10.33 -14.00
CA THR A 31 -6.57 9.84 -15.34
C THR A 31 -6.83 8.34 -15.28
N GLY A 32 -7.78 7.81 -16.07
CA GLY A 32 -8.13 6.40 -16.07
C GLY A 32 -8.94 5.97 -14.84
N GLU A 33 -9.69 6.88 -14.23
CA GLU A 33 -10.58 6.58 -13.08
C GLU A 33 -11.73 5.65 -13.44
N ASP A 34 -12.15 5.62 -14.68
CA ASP A 34 -13.21 4.79 -15.22
C ASP A 34 -13.00 3.30 -14.94
N GLN A 35 -11.78 2.82 -15.04
CA GLN A 35 -11.46 1.43 -14.74
C GLN A 35 -11.62 1.09 -13.25
N ALA A 36 -11.12 1.96 -12.37
CA ALA A 36 -11.29 1.80 -10.94
C ALA A 36 -12.76 1.96 -10.53
N ALA A 37 -13.47 2.92 -11.12
CA ALA A 37 -14.87 3.16 -10.88
C ALA A 37 -15.75 1.97 -11.28
N ALA A 38 -15.46 1.32 -12.41
CA ALA A 38 -16.16 0.12 -12.84
C ALA A 38 -15.97 -1.05 -11.83
N LEU A 39 -14.75 -1.28 -11.38
CA LEU A 39 -14.47 -2.31 -10.37
C LEU A 39 -15.18 -2.03 -9.03
N TRP A 40 -15.23 -0.77 -8.62
CA TRP A 40 -15.96 -0.37 -7.40
C TRP A 40 -17.47 -0.46 -7.55
N ALA A 41 -18.01 -0.11 -8.72
CA ALA A 41 -19.44 -0.22 -9.00
C ALA A 41 -19.92 -1.69 -8.96
N ASP A 42 -19.09 -2.60 -9.47
CA ASP A 42 -19.36 -4.03 -9.43
C ASP A 42 -19.18 -4.65 -8.04
N GLY A 43 -18.68 -3.90 -7.06
CA GLY A 43 -18.34 -4.42 -5.72
C GLY A 43 -17.28 -5.51 -5.72
N LYS A 44 -16.53 -5.67 -6.82
CA LYS A 44 -15.51 -6.70 -6.97
C LYS A 44 -14.19 -6.26 -6.35
N PRO A 45 -13.54 -7.12 -5.55
CA PRO A 45 -12.22 -6.81 -5.04
C PRO A 45 -11.19 -6.83 -6.17
N PHE A 46 -10.15 -6.02 -6.04
CA PHE A 46 -9.03 -5.96 -6.98
C PHE A 46 -7.70 -5.75 -6.27
N MET A 47 -6.61 -5.91 -6.98
CA MET A 47 -5.28 -5.66 -6.48
C MET A 47 -4.73 -4.36 -7.07
N LEU A 48 -4.51 -3.34 -6.23
CA LEU A 48 -3.85 -2.11 -6.59
C LEU A 48 -2.34 -2.34 -6.60
N ALA A 49 -1.71 -2.28 -7.75
CA ALA A 49 -0.27 -2.45 -7.90
C ALA A 49 0.42 -1.10 -8.16
N PHE A 50 1.37 -0.73 -7.31
CA PHE A 50 2.11 0.53 -7.42
C PHE A 50 3.53 0.41 -6.87
N TRP A 51 4.42 1.33 -7.26
CA TRP A 51 5.81 1.29 -6.88
C TRP A 51 6.02 1.64 -5.40
N HIS A 52 6.94 0.95 -4.73
CA HIS A 52 7.26 1.13 -3.32
C HIS A 52 7.60 2.59 -2.97
N GLY A 53 8.38 3.26 -3.82
CA GLY A 53 8.72 4.67 -3.64
C GLY A 53 7.54 5.66 -3.75
N ARG A 54 6.33 5.19 -4.06
CA ARG A 54 5.08 6.00 -4.13
C ARG A 54 4.10 5.68 -3.01
N LEU A 55 4.48 4.78 -2.09
CA LEU A 55 3.62 4.20 -1.08
C LEU A 55 2.91 5.25 -0.21
N LEU A 56 3.63 6.30 0.22
CA LEU A 56 3.07 7.33 1.10
C LEU A 56 1.82 8.00 0.50
N LEU A 57 1.93 8.43 -0.74
CA LEU A 57 0.86 9.19 -1.39
C LEU A 57 -0.22 8.29 -2.01
N MET A 58 0.09 7.03 -2.30
CA MET A 58 -0.91 6.08 -2.81
C MET A 58 -1.97 5.71 -1.76
N THR A 59 -1.61 5.68 -0.48
CA THR A 59 -2.56 5.42 0.60
C THR A 59 -3.60 6.54 0.75
N VAL A 60 -3.28 7.74 0.28
CA VAL A 60 -4.18 8.91 0.32
C VAL A 60 -5.33 8.79 -0.67
N TYR A 61 -5.06 8.17 -1.82
CA TYR A 61 -6.02 8.08 -2.92
C TYR A 61 -7.13 7.05 -2.69
N TRP A 62 -6.93 6.13 -1.73
CA TRP A 62 -7.89 5.05 -1.50
C TRP A 62 -9.27 5.55 -1.05
N GLN A 63 -10.30 5.17 -1.78
CA GLN A 63 -11.68 5.43 -1.38
C GLN A 63 -12.11 4.42 -0.32
N ARG A 64 -12.49 4.90 0.86
CA ARG A 64 -12.78 4.08 2.05
C ARG A 64 -14.01 3.14 1.94
N LYS A 65 -14.67 3.07 0.80
CA LYS A 65 -15.89 2.26 0.61
C LYS A 65 -15.61 0.76 0.62
N VAL A 66 -14.41 0.34 0.21
CA VAL A 66 -14.01 -1.08 0.17
C VAL A 66 -12.76 -1.25 1.04
N PRO A 67 -12.70 -2.27 1.91
CA PRO A 67 -11.52 -2.54 2.72
C PRO A 67 -10.29 -2.81 1.83
N MET A 68 -9.17 -2.15 2.15
CA MET A 68 -7.88 -2.41 1.51
C MET A 68 -6.90 -2.95 2.54
N ASN A 69 -6.14 -3.93 2.12
CA ASN A 69 -5.10 -4.56 2.93
C ASN A 69 -3.75 -4.49 2.22
N MET A 70 -2.72 -4.08 2.93
CA MET A 70 -1.36 -4.03 2.41
C MET A 70 -0.45 -5.00 3.13
N LEU A 71 0.42 -5.68 2.37
CA LEU A 71 1.45 -6.53 2.96
C LEU A 71 2.53 -5.67 3.60
N ILE A 72 2.68 -5.79 4.93
CA ILE A 72 3.64 -5.01 5.71
C ILE A 72 4.53 -5.93 6.52
N SER A 73 5.83 -5.59 6.57
CA SER A 73 6.84 -6.29 7.34
C SER A 73 6.49 -6.33 8.84
N GLN A 74 6.93 -7.42 9.51
CA GLN A 74 6.77 -7.59 10.96
C GLN A 74 7.86 -6.86 11.78
N HIS A 75 8.80 -6.14 11.14
CA HIS A 75 9.80 -5.35 11.84
C HIS A 75 9.21 -4.09 12.48
N ALA A 76 9.95 -3.46 13.38
CA ALA A 76 9.51 -2.28 14.12
C ALA A 76 9.05 -1.13 13.22
N ASP A 77 9.74 -0.91 12.08
CA ASP A 77 9.37 0.10 11.10
C ASP A 77 8.04 -0.25 10.40
N GLY A 78 7.81 -1.54 10.13
CA GLY A 78 6.55 -2.03 9.60
C GLY A 78 5.40 -1.85 10.60
N GLU A 79 5.65 -1.95 11.90
CA GLU A 79 4.65 -1.67 12.92
C GLU A 79 4.21 -0.21 12.91
N LEU A 80 5.17 0.72 12.83
CA LEU A 80 4.89 2.15 12.71
C LEU A 80 4.02 2.45 11.48
N ILE A 81 4.40 1.89 10.32
CA ILE A 81 3.67 2.08 9.07
C ILE A 81 2.25 1.50 9.19
N ALA A 82 2.10 0.29 9.72
CA ALA A 82 0.80 -0.35 9.89
C ALA A 82 -0.13 0.47 10.79
N GLN A 83 0.40 1.02 11.88
CA GLN A 83 -0.38 1.90 12.75
C GLN A 83 -0.76 3.21 12.06
N ALA A 84 0.13 3.79 11.25
CA ALA A 84 -0.14 5.03 10.52
C ALA A 84 -1.24 4.82 9.46
N ILE A 85 -1.11 3.79 8.61
CA ILE A 85 -2.10 3.53 7.55
C ILE A 85 -3.42 3.02 8.09
N GLY A 86 -3.41 2.29 9.22
CA GLY A 86 -4.63 1.87 9.92
C GLY A 86 -5.51 3.06 10.31
N ARG A 87 -4.92 4.20 10.69
CA ARG A 87 -5.64 5.44 11.01
C ARG A 87 -6.30 6.10 9.81
N ILE A 88 -5.82 5.80 8.63
CA ILE A 88 -6.40 6.31 7.37
C ILE A 88 -7.26 5.28 6.64
N GLY A 89 -7.54 4.14 7.30
CA GLY A 89 -8.51 3.14 6.82
C GLY A 89 -7.90 2.07 5.91
N VAL A 90 -6.58 1.85 5.98
CA VAL A 90 -5.89 0.76 5.27
C VAL A 90 -5.42 -0.27 6.29
N ALA A 91 -5.83 -1.53 6.13
CA ALA A 91 -5.43 -2.62 7.01
C ALA A 91 -4.06 -3.20 6.62
N ALA A 92 -3.41 -3.88 7.54
CA ALA A 92 -2.10 -4.49 7.32
C ALA A 92 -2.16 -6.02 7.43
N ILE A 93 -1.77 -6.70 6.35
CA ILE A 93 -1.44 -8.12 6.38
C ILE A 93 0.02 -8.23 6.83
N ARG A 94 0.26 -8.95 7.92
CA ARG A 94 1.59 -9.10 8.48
C ARG A 94 2.33 -10.25 7.80
N GLY A 95 3.45 -9.95 7.16
CA GLY A 95 4.25 -10.95 6.48
C GLY A 95 5.54 -10.41 5.90
N SER A 96 6.36 -11.30 5.38
CA SER A 96 7.63 -10.96 4.73
C SER A 96 7.85 -11.88 3.54
N SER A 97 8.40 -11.33 2.47
CA SER A 97 8.74 -12.07 1.25
C SER A 97 9.87 -13.10 1.44
N LYS A 98 10.69 -13.01 2.50
CA LYS A 98 11.81 -13.94 2.75
C LYS A 98 11.48 -15.07 3.72
N ARG A 99 10.95 -14.74 4.90
CA ARG A 99 10.55 -15.76 5.89
C ARG A 99 9.03 -15.77 5.97
N GLY A 100 8.40 -16.80 5.43
CA GLY A 100 6.95 -16.91 5.43
C GLY A 100 6.25 -16.34 4.19
N GLY A 101 6.94 -16.19 3.05
CA GLY A 101 6.34 -15.74 1.80
C GLY A 101 5.08 -16.52 1.43
N ALA A 102 5.10 -17.83 1.56
CA ALA A 102 3.93 -18.68 1.36
C ALA A 102 2.77 -18.38 2.35
N ALA A 103 3.09 -18.05 3.62
CA ALA A 103 2.09 -17.65 4.60
C ALA A 103 1.49 -16.28 4.25
N ALA A 104 2.33 -15.33 3.81
CA ALA A 104 1.86 -14.02 3.35
C ALA A 104 0.94 -14.15 2.13
N VAL A 105 1.32 -14.96 1.15
CA VAL A 105 0.48 -15.25 -0.03
C VAL A 105 -0.86 -15.88 0.39
N ARG A 106 -0.85 -16.89 1.28
CA ARG A 106 -2.09 -17.49 1.80
C ARG A 106 -2.99 -16.46 2.49
N SER A 107 -2.40 -15.56 3.29
CA SER A 107 -3.15 -14.49 3.96
C SER A 107 -3.76 -13.52 2.95
N MET A 108 -3.01 -13.12 1.93
CA MET A 108 -3.53 -12.25 0.86
C MET A 108 -4.67 -12.93 0.09
N VAL A 109 -4.51 -14.21 -0.29
CA VAL A 109 -5.56 -14.96 -0.98
C VAL A 109 -6.82 -15.10 -0.11
N LYS A 110 -6.65 -15.35 1.20
CA LYS A 110 -7.77 -15.39 2.15
C LYS A 110 -8.51 -14.04 2.21
N THR A 111 -7.78 -12.95 2.31
CA THR A 111 -8.33 -11.57 2.33
C THR A 111 -9.09 -11.27 1.03
N ALA A 112 -8.50 -11.61 -0.12
CA ALA A 112 -9.14 -11.45 -1.42
C ALA A 112 -10.47 -12.23 -1.53
N ARG A 113 -10.49 -13.47 -1.04
CA ARG A 113 -11.70 -14.32 -1.02
C ARG A 113 -12.78 -13.81 -0.05
N ALA A 114 -12.39 -12.99 0.93
CA ALA A 114 -13.32 -12.27 1.80
C ALA A 114 -13.94 -11.02 1.14
N GLY A 115 -13.62 -10.74 -0.13
CA GLY A 115 -14.14 -9.59 -0.84
C GLY A 115 -13.37 -8.27 -0.57
N GLU A 116 -12.15 -8.35 -0.05
CA GLU A 116 -11.34 -7.19 0.27
C GLU A 116 -10.26 -6.94 -0.77
N CYS A 117 -9.93 -5.67 -1.02
CA CYS A 117 -8.88 -5.28 -1.95
C CYS A 117 -7.48 -5.44 -1.35
N LEU A 118 -6.50 -5.64 -2.24
CA LEU A 118 -5.10 -5.73 -1.87
C LEU A 118 -4.31 -4.55 -2.44
N GLY A 119 -3.41 -3.98 -1.64
CA GLY A 119 -2.34 -3.10 -2.11
C GLY A 119 -1.03 -3.88 -2.21
N PHE A 120 -0.38 -3.80 -3.36
CA PHE A 120 0.84 -4.56 -3.64
C PHE A 120 1.92 -3.65 -4.24
N THR A 121 3.15 -3.77 -3.73
CA THR A 121 4.33 -3.10 -4.30
C THR A 121 5.19 -4.13 -5.03
N PRO A 122 5.12 -4.21 -6.37
CA PRO A 122 5.76 -5.30 -7.12
C PRO A 122 7.29 -5.27 -7.07
N ASP A 123 7.89 -4.10 -6.83
CA ASP A 123 9.34 -3.95 -6.63
C ASP A 123 9.78 -4.30 -5.19
N GLY A 124 8.83 -4.53 -4.28
CA GLY A 124 9.10 -4.96 -2.91
C GLY A 124 9.95 -3.97 -2.11
N PRO A 125 10.31 -4.31 -0.85
CA PRO A 125 11.03 -3.41 0.05
C PRO A 125 12.55 -3.33 -0.19
N ARG A 126 13.08 -4.03 -1.19
CA ARG A 126 14.52 -4.08 -1.48
C ARG A 126 14.87 -3.78 -2.93
N GLY A 127 13.87 -3.61 -3.78
CA GLY A 127 14.07 -3.37 -5.20
C GLY A 127 14.57 -4.59 -5.99
N PRO A 128 15.12 -4.37 -7.15
CA PRO A 128 15.49 -3.06 -7.71
C PRO A 128 14.29 -2.15 -7.98
N ARG A 129 14.51 -0.83 -7.87
CA ARG A 129 13.47 0.19 -8.03
C ARG A 129 12.73 0.07 -9.36
N MET A 130 11.40 0.13 -9.31
CA MET A 130 10.52 0.06 -10.48
C MET A 130 10.76 -1.19 -11.35
N HIS A 131 11.13 -2.29 -10.72
CA HIS A 131 11.26 -3.60 -11.36
C HIS A 131 10.26 -4.56 -10.74
N ALA A 132 9.27 -4.97 -11.52
CA ALA A 132 8.22 -5.84 -11.02
C ALA A 132 8.71 -7.29 -10.89
N THR A 133 8.47 -7.91 -9.75
CA THR A 133 8.70 -9.33 -9.51
C THR A 133 7.45 -10.15 -9.85
N SER A 134 7.60 -11.47 -10.05
CA SER A 134 6.47 -12.38 -10.34
C SER A 134 5.43 -12.45 -9.23
N GLY A 135 5.78 -12.08 -8.01
CA GLY A 135 4.90 -12.21 -6.84
C GLY A 135 3.54 -11.54 -6.99
N VAL A 136 3.45 -10.43 -7.72
CA VAL A 136 2.18 -9.76 -8.01
C VAL A 136 1.28 -10.63 -8.90
N ILE A 137 1.86 -11.28 -9.90
CA ILE A 137 1.15 -12.19 -10.81
C ILE A 137 0.71 -13.46 -10.07
N ASP A 138 1.61 -14.02 -9.25
CA ASP A 138 1.32 -15.24 -8.49
C ASP A 138 0.14 -15.04 -7.52
N VAL A 139 0.12 -13.93 -6.81
CA VAL A 139 -1.00 -13.57 -5.92
C VAL A 139 -2.28 -13.35 -6.72
N ALA A 140 -2.23 -12.64 -7.85
CA ALA A 140 -3.40 -12.41 -8.69
C ALA A 140 -3.99 -13.73 -9.22
N ARG A 141 -3.15 -14.63 -9.72
CA ARG A 141 -3.58 -15.96 -10.21
C ARG A 141 -4.24 -16.79 -9.12
N LEU A 142 -3.67 -16.82 -7.91
CA LEU A 142 -4.18 -17.61 -6.78
C LEU A 142 -5.44 -17.02 -6.16
N SER A 143 -5.60 -15.69 -6.23
CA SER A 143 -6.75 -14.99 -5.65
C SER A 143 -7.89 -14.73 -6.63
N GLY A 144 -7.61 -14.78 -7.94
CA GLY A 144 -8.56 -14.39 -8.98
C GLY A 144 -8.76 -12.87 -9.11
N LEU A 145 -7.92 -12.06 -8.43
CA LEU A 145 -8.05 -10.61 -8.47
C LEU A 145 -7.53 -10.01 -9.79
N THR A 146 -8.26 -9.04 -10.30
CA THR A 146 -7.75 -8.15 -11.36
C THR A 146 -6.65 -7.26 -10.80
N ILE A 147 -5.53 -7.14 -11.52
CA ILE A 147 -4.47 -6.19 -11.18
C ILE A 147 -4.81 -4.85 -11.80
N LEU A 148 -4.89 -3.80 -10.98
CA LEU A 148 -5.01 -2.42 -11.40
C LEU A 148 -3.67 -1.72 -11.15
N PRO A 149 -2.83 -1.53 -12.18
CA PRO A 149 -1.59 -0.79 -12.02
C PRO A 149 -1.87 0.70 -11.92
N VAL A 150 -1.30 1.33 -10.90
CA VAL A 150 -1.46 2.76 -10.63
C VAL A 150 -0.11 3.39 -10.39
N SER A 151 0.07 4.60 -10.87
CA SER A 151 1.26 5.39 -10.58
C SER A 151 0.86 6.80 -10.15
N LEU A 152 1.78 7.46 -9.48
CA LEU A 152 1.62 8.82 -9.00
C LEU A 152 2.86 9.63 -9.36
N SER A 153 2.66 10.84 -9.85
CA SER A 153 3.71 11.83 -10.03
C SER A 153 3.31 13.16 -9.39
N THR A 154 4.29 13.90 -8.90
CA THR A 154 4.08 15.23 -8.31
C THR A 154 5.02 16.23 -8.97
N ARG A 155 4.56 17.47 -9.18
CA ARG A 155 5.42 18.54 -9.74
C ARG A 155 6.49 18.98 -8.74
N ARG A 156 6.15 19.01 -7.46
CA ARG A 156 7.06 19.38 -6.37
C ARG A 156 7.10 18.22 -5.38
N HIS A 157 8.25 17.61 -5.22
CA HIS A 157 8.46 16.52 -4.27
C HIS A 157 9.91 16.52 -3.83
N ARG A 158 10.15 15.99 -2.66
CA ARG A 158 11.48 15.66 -2.19
C ARG A 158 11.67 14.16 -2.32
N ALA A 159 12.52 13.73 -3.25
CA ALA A 159 12.94 12.35 -3.31
C ALA A 159 14.03 12.12 -2.26
N LEU A 160 13.81 11.17 -1.36
CA LEU A 160 14.80 10.77 -0.38
C LEU A 160 15.93 9.98 -1.08
N ASN A 161 17.12 10.05 -0.51
CA ASN A 161 18.27 9.28 -1.00
C ASN A 161 18.21 7.83 -0.51
N THR A 162 17.11 7.16 -0.87
CA THR A 162 16.83 5.74 -0.61
C THR A 162 16.87 4.96 -1.92
N TRP A 163 16.98 3.62 -1.86
CA TRP A 163 17.03 2.76 -3.05
C TRP A 163 15.81 2.96 -3.98
N ASP A 164 14.64 3.23 -3.42
CA ASP A 164 13.36 3.41 -4.10
C ASP A 164 13.05 4.87 -4.46
N ARG A 165 13.93 5.81 -4.09
CA ARG A 165 13.70 7.26 -4.18
C ARG A 165 12.31 7.64 -3.65
N PHE A 166 12.09 7.29 -2.41
CA PHE A 166 10.83 7.52 -1.73
C PHE A 166 10.39 8.99 -1.86
N CYS A 167 9.16 9.22 -2.29
CA CYS A 167 8.59 10.56 -2.44
C CYS A 167 7.84 10.96 -1.18
N ALA A 168 8.29 12.04 -0.57
CA ALA A 168 7.67 12.68 0.58
C ALA A 168 7.22 14.12 0.22
#